data_a377a08fd052d3746975344c611b196f
#
_entry.id   a377a08fd052d3746975344c611b196f
#
_cell.length_a   1.000
_cell.length_b   1.000
_cell.length_c   1.000
_cell.angle_alpha   90.00
_cell.angle_beta   90.00
_cell.angle_gamma   90.00
#
_symmetry.space_group_name_H-M   'P 1'
#
loop_
_entity.id
_entity.type
_entity.pdbx_description
1 polymer ?
#
loop_
_entity_poly.entity_id
_entity_poly.type
_entity_poly.pdbx_seq_one_letter_code
_entity_poly.pdbx_strand_id
1 'polypeptide(L)'
;MDTSQHHTRDDLDLLTRHWEPAGPAKATMLLVHGLSEHSGRWDHVARFFAAAGYDTHGFDLRGHGLSDGAHIDVDRFDVFVGDVAEMVVEVRSELPLVIYGHSMGGLITTLYAVSDHPQPDLYVLSAPALGADVAVPLRIAASVLGRAVPGLRMGTGLRGEQLSRDPKVGEAYFADPLVYIKGTARFGAALLGVMPEAAEAVGAIRVPTLVIHGGDDTVVPPWASEPLAAVPGVERRVWPGLRHEMHNEPERDEVLGFVAVWLDDHLREA
;
A
#
# COMPACT_ATOMS: atom_id res chain seq x y z
N MET A 1 20.94 1.93 0.89
CA MET A 1 19.76 1.85 0.00
C MET A 1 20.26 1.97 -1.42
N ASP A 2 20.01 0.94 -2.20
CA ASP A 2 20.36 0.89 -3.62
C ASP A 2 19.11 1.05 -4.47
N THR A 3 19.27 1.55 -5.69
CA THR A 3 18.16 1.74 -6.63
C THR A 3 18.48 1.01 -7.92
N SER A 4 17.47 0.38 -8.51
CA SER A 4 17.53 -0.25 -9.83
C SER A 4 16.21 -0.05 -10.57
N GLN A 5 16.06 -0.68 -11.72
CA GLN A 5 14.83 -0.68 -12.49
C GLN A 5 14.43 -2.14 -12.75
N HIS A 6 13.13 -2.41 -12.60
CA HIS A 6 12.50 -3.65 -13.03
C HIS A 6 11.75 -3.38 -14.33
N HIS A 7 12.07 -4.12 -15.39
CA HIS A 7 11.37 -4.03 -16.66
C HIS A 7 10.17 -4.97 -16.68
N THR A 8 8.97 -4.41 -16.74
CA THR A 8 7.72 -5.18 -16.71
C THR A 8 7.42 -5.87 -18.02
N ARG A 9 6.54 -6.86 -18.02
CA ARG A 9 6.12 -7.60 -19.22
C ARG A 9 5.37 -6.73 -20.25
N ASP A 10 4.84 -5.59 -19.83
CA ASP A 10 4.15 -4.61 -20.68
C ASP A 10 4.99 -3.36 -20.99
N ASP A 11 6.34 -3.53 -21.00
CA ASP A 11 7.33 -2.56 -21.45
C ASP A 11 7.38 -1.26 -20.62
N LEU A 12 7.22 -1.33 -19.30
CA LEU A 12 7.45 -0.21 -18.37
C LEU A 12 8.67 -0.48 -17.50
N ASP A 13 9.41 0.57 -17.14
CA ASP A 13 10.46 0.51 -16.15
C ASP A 13 9.94 1.00 -14.79
N LEU A 14 9.87 0.09 -13.80
CA LEU A 14 9.52 0.44 -12.42
C LEU A 14 10.79 0.69 -11.63
N LEU A 15 10.88 1.85 -10.95
CA LEU A 15 11.98 2.11 -10.04
C LEU A 15 11.87 1.21 -8.81
N THR A 16 12.93 0.50 -8.50
CA THR A 16 13.04 -0.34 -7.32
C THR A 16 14.05 0.21 -6.31
N ARG A 17 13.83 -0.08 -5.03
CA ARG A 17 14.73 0.26 -3.92
C ARG A 17 14.97 -0.96 -3.06
N HIS A 18 16.22 -1.11 -2.61
CA HIS A 18 16.66 -2.19 -1.75
C HIS A 18 17.39 -1.64 -0.52
N TRP A 19 17.02 -2.11 0.66
CA TRP A 19 17.65 -1.81 1.94
C TRP A 19 18.16 -3.11 2.55
N GLU A 20 19.46 -3.32 2.45
CA GLU A 20 20.12 -4.51 2.98
C GLU A 20 19.95 -4.61 4.50
N PRO A 21 19.70 -5.80 5.05
CA PRO A 21 19.67 -6.03 6.49
C PRO A 21 21.05 -5.85 7.12
N ALA A 22 21.08 -5.52 8.42
CA ALA A 22 22.33 -5.31 9.17
C ALA A 22 23.14 -6.60 9.43
N GLY A 23 22.65 -7.76 8.99
CA GLY A 23 23.26 -9.08 9.17
C GLY A 23 22.52 -10.13 8.33
N PRO A 24 22.61 -11.43 8.67
CA PRO A 24 21.82 -12.44 7.97
C PRO A 24 20.34 -12.13 8.01
N ALA A 25 19.71 -12.11 6.84
CA ALA A 25 18.28 -11.83 6.74
C ALA A 25 17.46 -12.99 7.31
N LYS A 26 16.38 -12.67 8.03
CA LYS A 26 15.40 -13.63 8.56
C LYS A 26 14.18 -13.80 7.65
N ALA A 27 13.88 -12.79 6.85
CA ALA A 27 12.81 -12.79 5.86
C ALA A 27 13.05 -11.69 4.82
N THR A 28 12.44 -11.82 3.66
CA THR A 28 12.33 -10.76 2.66
C THR A 28 11.06 -9.96 2.90
N MET A 29 11.10 -8.64 2.74
CA MET A 29 9.93 -7.76 2.85
C MET A 29 9.76 -6.94 1.57
N LEU A 30 8.56 -6.96 0.99
CA LEU A 30 8.17 -6.11 -0.12
C LEU A 30 7.19 -5.03 0.35
N LEU A 31 7.58 -3.75 0.20
CA LEU A 31 6.77 -2.59 0.54
C LEU A 31 5.99 -2.09 -0.69
N VAL A 32 4.67 -1.93 -0.54
CA VAL A 32 3.76 -1.42 -1.57
C VAL A 32 3.11 -0.13 -1.07
N HIS A 33 3.54 1.00 -1.63
CA HIS A 33 3.13 2.33 -1.20
C HIS A 33 1.70 2.71 -1.63
N GLY A 34 1.20 3.83 -1.10
CA GLY A 34 -0.16 4.34 -1.35
C GLY A 34 -0.28 5.24 -2.58
N LEU A 35 -1.48 5.81 -2.74
CA LEU A 35 -1.79 6.77 -3.80
C LEU A 35 -0.99 8.06 -3.63
N SER A 36 -0.54 8.63 -4.75
CA SER A 36 0.12 9.95 -4.77
C SER A 36 1.40 10.03 -3.93
N GLU A 37 2.06 8.91 -3.73
CA GLU A 37 3.36 8.84 -3.06
C GLU A 37 4.34 7.96 -3.85
N HIS A 38 5.45 7.61 -3.27
CA HIS A 38 6.47 6.75 -3.87
C HIS A 38 7.28 6.02 -2.79
N SER A 39 7.97 4.94 -3.14
CA SER A 39 8.72 4.11 -2.20
C SER A 39 9.84 4.85 -1.46
N GLY A 40 10.33 5.98 -1.98
CA GLY A 40 11.32 6.82 -1.30
C GLY A 40 10.80 7.46 -0.01
N ARG A 41 9.49 7.71 0.13
CA ARG A 41 8.87 8.20 1.36
C ARG A 41 8.91 7.15 2.49
N TRP A 42 9.15 5.90 2.13
CA TRP A 42 9.22 4.75 3.03
C TRP A 42 10.64 4.46 3.55
N ASP A 43 11.65 5.30 3.23
CA ASP A 43 13.04 5.06 3.61
C ASP A 43 13.23 4.78 5.11
N HIS A 44 12.56 5.52 5.99
CA HIS A 44 12.66 5.32 7.44
C HIS A 44 11.98 4.01 7.90
N VAL A 45 10.86 3.60 7.29
CA VAL A 45 10.20 2.32 7.56
C VAL A 45 11.08 1.16 7.10
N ALA A 46 11.58 1.26 5.86
CA ALA A 46 12.46 0.24 5.30
C ALA A 46 13.74 0.06 6.10
N ARG A 47 14.37 1.17 6.55
CA ARG A 47 15.55 1.12 7.43
C ARG A 47 15.24 0.50 8.79
N PHE A 48 14.05 0.76 9.34
CA PHE A 48 13.61 0.13 10.59
C PHE A 48 13.56 -1.39 10.43
N PHE A 49 12.92 -1.90 9.38
CA PHE A 49 12.83 -3.34 9.13
C PHE A 49 14.17 -3.94 8.71
N ALA A 50 14.98 -3.26 7.92
CA ALA A 50 16.34 -3.70 7.59
C ALA A 50 17.21 -3.85 8.87
N ALA A 51 17.13 -2.89 9.79
CA ALA A 51 17.80 -2.99 11.10
C ALA A 51 17.25 -4.14 11.96
N ALA A 52 15.97 -4.49 11.80
CA ALA A 52 15.32 -5.62 12.44
C ALA A 52 15.60 -6.98 11.75
N GLY A 53 16.42 -7.01 10.69
CA GLY A 53 16.86 -8.24 10.00
C GLY A 53 15.97 -8.66 8.82
N TYR A 54 15.17 -7.75 8.25
CA TYR A 54 14.42 -8.01 7.03
C TYR A 54 15.19 -7.49 5.81
N ASP A 55 15.34 -8.33 4.78
CA ASP A 55 15.82 -7.92 3.46
C ASP A 55 14.70 -7.15 2.78
N THR A 56 14.77 -5.80 2.82
CA THR A 56 13.63 -4.95 2.54
C THR A 56 13.71 -4.35 1.14
N HIS A 57 12.66 -4.55 0.37
CA HIS A 57 12.49 -4.05 -0.99
C HIS A 57 11.26 -3.15 -1.09
N GLY A 58 11.29 -2.21 -2.00
CA GLY A 58 10.16 -1.36 -2.35
C GLY A 58 10.27 -0.94 -3.79
N PHE A 59 9.19 -0.52 -4.39
CA PHE A 59 9.19 -0.02 -5.76
C PHE A 59 8.18 1.11 -5.89
N ASP A 60 8.40 1.98 -6.85
CA ASP A 60 7.43 3.00 -7.21
C ASP A 60 6.39 2.35 -8.14
N LEU A 61 5.11 2.38 -7.75
CA LEU A 61 4.00 1.87 -8.58
C LEU A 61 3.98 2.58 -9.94
N ARG A 62 3.53 1.90 -10.98
CA ARG A 62 3.37 2.53 -12.31
C ARG A 62 2.63 3.87 -12.22
N GLY A 63 3.12 4.88 -12.90
CA GLY A 63 2.57 6.23 -12.87
C GLY A 63 2.75 6.96 -11.55
N HIS A 64 3.66 6.50 -10.67
CA HIS A 64 4.03 7.15 -9.41
C HIS A 64 5.54 7.32 -9.32
N GLY A 65 5.99 8.27 -8.52
CA GLY A 65 7.40 8.49 -8.25
C GLY A 65 8.24 8.66 -9.53
N LEU A 66 9.23 7.78 -9.67
CA LEU A 66 10.16 7.74 -10.82
C LEU A 66 9.89 6.55 -11.77
N SER A 67 8.83 5.78 -11.54
CA SER A 67 8.41 4.71 -12.43
C SER A 67 7.71 5.24 -13.66
N ASP A 68 7.82 4.50 -14.77
CA ASP A 68 7.11 4.76 -15.99
C ASP A 68 5.59 4.69 -15.84
N GLY A 69 4.89 5.11 -16.85
CA GLY A 69 3.44 5.19 -16.92
C GLY A 69 2.91 6.61 -16.79
N ALA A 70 1.68 6.81 -17.21
CA ALA A 70 1.02 8.11 -17.06
C ALA A 70 0.69 8.35 -15.58
N HIS A 71 0.99 9.56 -15.07
CA HIS A 71 0.85 9.85 -13.65
C HIS A 71 -0.59 9.67 -13.17
N ILE A 72 -0.80 8.78 -12.20
CA ILE A 72 -2.08 8.41 -11.59
C ILE A 72 -3.14 8.19 -12.68
N ASP A 73 -2.82 7.27 -13.58
CA ASP A 73 -3.65 7.00 -14.75
C ASP A 73 -3.52 5.54 -15.19
N VAL A 74 -4.58 4.76 -15.02
CA VAL A 74 -4.72 3.40 -15.55
C VAL A 74 -6.15 3.18 -16.01
N ASP A 75 -6.33 2.32 -17.00
CA ASP A 75 -7.65 1.92 -17.49
C ASP A 75 -8.26 0.82 -16.62
N ARG A 76 -7.42 -0.04 -16.04
CA ARG A 76 -7.79 -1.20 -15.23
C ARG A 76 -6.92 -1.24 -13.98
N PHE A 77 -7.52 -1.54 -12.85
CA PHE A 77 -6.81 -1.54 -11.58
C PHE A 77 -5.95 -2.81 -11.36
N ASP A 78 -6.30 -3.91 -12.02
CA ASP A 78 -5.59 -5.19 -11.93
C ASP A 78 -4.14 -5.15 -12.47
N VAL A 79 -3.77 -4.14 -13.26
CA VAL A 79 -2.38 -3.93 -13.68
C VAL A 79 -1.43 -3.76 -12.49
N PHE A 80 -1.89 -3.13 -11.40
CA PHE A 80 -1.10 -3.00 -10.17
C PHE A 80 -0.89 -4.33 -9.46
N VAL A 81 -1.87 -5.24 -9.53
CA VAL A 81 -1.72 -6.60 -8.99
C VAL A 81 -0.68 -7.37 -9.82
N GLY A 82 -0.66 -7.16 -11.14
CA GLY A 82 0.36 -7.67 -12.03
C GLY A 82 1.77 -7.18 -11.65
N ASP A 83 1.93 -5.87 -11.39
CA ASP A 83 3.20 -5.30 -10.95
C ASP A 83 3.69 -5.93 -9.64
N VAL A 84 2.80 -6.07 -8.66
CA VAL A 84 3.14 -6.78 -7.40
C VAL A 84 3.54 -8.21 -7.67
N ALA A 85 2.86 -8.92 -8.58
CA ALA A 85 3.22 -10.30 -8.93
C ALA A 85 4.62 -10.39 -9.56
N GLU A 86 5.00 -9.46 -10.43
CA GLU A 86 6.33 -9.40 -11.00
C GLU A 86 7.38 -9.07 -9.94
N MET A 87 7.10 -8.11 -9.07
CA MET A 87 8.00 -7.78 -7.95
C MET A 87 8.15 -8.94 -6.95
N VAL A 88 7.09 -9.70 -6.67
CA VAL A 88 7.19 -10.92 -5.84
C VAL A 88 8.14 -11.93 -6.46
N VAL A 89 8.10 -12.12 -7.78
CA VAL A 89 9.05 -13.01 -8.47
C VAL A 89 10.48 -12.48 -8.37
N GLU A 90 10.67 -11.17 -8.52
CA GLU A 90 11.97 -10.51 -8.48
C GLU A 90 12.66 -10.65 -7.11
N VAL A 91 11.89 -10.43 -6.01
CA VAL A 91 12.47 -10.43 -4.66
C VAL A 91 12.44 -11.79 -3.97
N ARG A 92 11.77 -12.79 -4.56
CA ARG A 92 11.64 -14.12 -3.93
C ARG A 92 12.96 -14.82 -3.82
N SER A 93 13.25 -15.31 -2.62
CA SER A 93 14.44 -16.08 -2.27
C SER A 93 14.04 -17.36 -1.52
N GLU A 94 14.98 -18.03 -0.90
CA GLU A 94 14.73 -19.16 0.03
C GLU A 94 14.16 -18.69 1.40
N LEU A 95 14.14 -17.37 1.64
CA LEU A 95 13.62 -16.79 2.87
C LEU A 95 12.09 -16.62 2.80
N PRO A 96 11.40 -16.65 3.96
CA PRO A 96 10.01 -16.27 4.03
C PRO A 96 9.79 -14.87 3.45
N LEU A 97 8.67 -14.67 2.75
CA LEU A 97 8.30 -13.40 2.14
C LEU A 97 7.15 -12.72 2.91
N VAL A 98 7.33 -11.45 3.20
CA VAL A 98 6.30 -10.56 3.75
C VAL A 98 5.93 -9.52 2.72
N ILE A 99 4.64 -9.28 2.46
CA ILE A 99 4.18 -8.12 1.69
C ILE A 99 3.51 -7.13 2.64
N TYR A 100 4.01 -5.89 2.64
CA TYR A 100 3.47 -4.80 3.45
C TYR A 100 2.88 -3.73 2.52
N GLY A 101 1.54 -3.63 2.47
CA GLY A 101 0.83 -2.66 1.65
C GLY A 101 0.14 -1.59 2.49
N HIS A 102 0.25 -0.31 2.07
CA HIS A 102 -0.39 0.83 2.72
C HIS A 102 -1.43 1.50 1.83
N SER A 103 -2.58 1.85 2.38
CA SER A 103 -3.62 2.62 1.70
C SER A 103 -4.04 1.98 0.36
N MET A 104 -3.82 2.64 -0.78
CA MET A 104 -3.99 2.03 -2.10
C MET A 104 -3.08 0.82 -2.29
N GLY A 105 -1.84 0.85 -1.80
CA GLY A 105 -0.97 -0.33 -1.77
C GLY A 105 -1.55 -1.47 -0.93
N GLY A 106 -2.26 -1.14 0.16
CA GLY A 106 -3.01 -2.11 0.97
C GLY A 106 -4.20 -2.73 0.21
N LEU A 107 -4.91 -1.94 -0.60
CA LEU A 107 -5.95 -2.43 -1.50
C LEU A 107 -5.35 -3.36 -2.58
N ILE A 108 -4.25 -2.95 -3.22
CA ILE A 108 -3.54 -3.76 -4.22
C ILE A 108 -3.07 -5.08 -3.60
N THR A 109 -2.49 -5.02 -2.40
CA THR A 109 -2.05 -6.21 -1.66
C THR A 109 -3.23 -7.11 -1.27
N THR A 110 -4.39 -6.54 -0.91
CA THR A 110 -5.61 -7.32 -0.65
C THR A 110 -6.09 -8.04 -1.90
N LEU A 111 -6.12 -7.35 -3.05
CA LEU A 111 -6.47 -7.97 -4.34
C LEU A 111 -5.47 -9.08 -4.73
N TYR A 112 -4.19 -8.87 -4.47
CA TYR A 112 -3.17 -9.90 -4.65
C TYR A 112 -3.42 -11.11 -3.74
N ALA A 113 -3.74 -10.88 -2.47
CA ALA A 113 -3.98 -11.94 -1.47
C ALA A 113 -5.19 -12.83 -1.79
N VAL A 114 -6.14 -12.32 -2.58
CA VAL A 114 -7.33 -13.10 -3.03
C VAL A 114 -7.19 -13.64 -4.45
N SER A 115 -6.04 -13.44 -5.09
CA SER A 115 -5.72 -13.92 -6.44
C SER A 115 -5.08 -15.31 -6.42
N ASP A 116 -4.94 -15.91 -7.62
CA ASP A 116 -4.24 -17.18 -7.83
C ASP A 116 -2.71 -17.02 -7.98
N HIS A 117 -2.16 -15.82 -7.76
CA HIS A 117 -0.71 -15.62 -7.79
C HIS A 117 -0.01 -16.34 -6.63
N PRO A 118 1.30 -16.66 -6.77
CA PRO A 118 2.10 -17.23 -5.68
C PRO A 118 2.06 -16.35 -4.43
N GLN A 119 1.54 -16.88 -3.33
CA GLN A 119 1.33 -16.13 -2.11
C GLN A 119 2.64 -15.96 -1.30
N PRO A 120 2.80 -14.88 -0.52
CA PRO A 120 3.85 -14.75 0.49
C PRO A 120 3.54 -15.62 1.71
N ASP A 121 4.42 -15.56 2.71
CA ASP A 121 4.21 -16.24 3.99
C ASP A 121 3.37 -15.39 4.96
N LEU A 122 3.50 -14.07 4.91
CA LEU A 122 2.78 -13.13 5.77
C LEU A 122 2.35 -11.86 5.00
N TYR A 123 1.22 -11.27 5.44
CA TYR A 123 0.79 -9.94 5.00
C TYR A 123 0.72 -8.93 6.14
N VAL A 124 1.07 -7.68 5.83
CA VAL A 124 0.76 -6.51 6.65
C VAL A 124 -0.04 -5.52 5.81
N LEU A 125 -1.24 -5.19 6.24
CA LEU A 125 -2.13 -4.24 5.58
C LEU A 125 -2.31 -3.02 6.47
N SER A 126 -1.74 -1.89 6.08
CA SER A 126 -1.81 -0.61 6.80
C SER A 126 -2.87 0.28 6.17
N ALA A 127 -3.93 0.58 6.91
CA ALA A 127 -5.06 1.41 6.46
C ALA A 127 -5.53 1.05 5.02
N PRO A 128 -5.80 -0.26 4.72
CA PRO A 128 -6.08 -0.69 3.36
C PRO A 128 -7.33 -0.01 2.80
N ALA A 129 -7.25 0.55 1.60
CA ALA A 129 -8.30 1.33 0.97
C ALA A 129 -9.46 0.45 0.43
N LEU A 130 -10.11 -0.31 1.31
CA LEU A 130 -11.24 -1.19 0.97
C LEU A 130 -12.59 -0.46 0.97
N GLY A 131 -12.61 0.81 1.36
CA GLY A 131 -13.80 1.67 1.36
C GLY A 131 -13.43 3.13 1.48
N ALA A 132 -14.39 4.00 1.18
CA ALA A 132 -14.23 5.44 1.28
C ALA A 132 -15.58 6.12 1.58
N ASP A 133 -15.56 7.19 2.37
CA ASP A 133 -16.74 8.01 2.66
C ASP A 133 -17.09 8.94 1.48
N VAL A 134 -17.43 8.31 0.35
CA VAL A 134 -17.87 9.00 -0.86
C VAL A 134 -19.36 8.75 -1.05
N ALA A 135 -20.15 9.82 -1.06
CA ALA A 135 -21.59 9.75 -1.27
C ALA A 135 -21.94 9.03 -2.59
N VAL A 136 -22.99 8.20 -2.57
CA VAL A 136 -23.40 7.39 -3.73
C VAL A 136 -23.55 8.23 -5.02
N PRO A 137 -24.18 9.45 -5.01
CA PRO A 137 -24.26 10.26 -6.22
C PRO A 137 -22.90 10.67 -6.79
N LEU A 138 -21.91 10.91 -5.92
CA LEU A 138 -20.54 11.24 -6.33
C LEU A 138 -19.81 10.03 -6.92
N ARG A 139 -20.05 8.82 -6.38
CA ARG A 139 -19.51 7.57 -6.96
C ARG A 139 -20.07 7.33 -8.37
N ILE A 140 -21.38 7.53 -8.56
CA ILE A 140 -22.03 7.44 -9.87
C ILE A 140 -21.45 8.49 -10.82
N ALA A 141 -21.33 9.75 -10.37
CA ALA A 141 -20.74 10.82 -11.16
C ALA A 141 -19.29 10.51 -11.57
N ALA A 142 -18.46 9.98 -10.66
CA ALA A 142 -17.08 9.55 -10.96
C ALA A 142 -17.07 8.45 -12.03
N SER A 143 -17.95 7.45 -11.92
CA SER A 143 -18.07 6.37 -12.91
C SER A 143 -18.49 6.88 -14.29
N VAL A 144 -19.46 7.80 -14.34
CA VAL A 144 -19.91 8.42 -15.60
C VAL A 144 -18.79 9.27 -16.21
N LEU A 145 -18.14 10.10 -15.38
CA LEU A 145 -17.06 10.97 -15.80
C LEU A 145 -15.84 10.18 -16.31
N GLY A 146 -15.50 9.10 -15.61
CA GLY A 146 -14.41 8.20 -16.01
C GLY A 146 -14.64 7.56 -17.39
N ARG A 147 -15.91 7.37 -17.79
CA ARG A 147 -16.25 6.87 -19.13
C ARG A 147 -16.38 7.98 -20.18
N ALA A 148 -16.99 9.12 -19.82
CA ALA A 148 -17.28 10.19 -20.76
C ALA A 148 -16.07 11.07 -21.07
N VAL A 149 -15.21 11.34 -20.07
CA VAL A 149 -14.01 12.18 -20.18
C VAL A 149 -12.85 11.53 -19.41
N PRO A 150 -12.39 10.36 -19.83
CA PRO A 150 -11.47 9.52 -19.06
C PRO A 150 -10.16 10.23 -18.66
N GLY A 151 -9.61 11.07 -19.55
CA GLY A 151 -8.37 11.81 -19.32
C GLY A 151 -8.52 13.09 -18.49
N LEU A 152 -9.71 13.44 -18.02
CA LEU A 152 -9.90 14.65 -17.20
C LEU A 152 -9.09 14.51 -15.90
N ARG A 153 -8.18 15.46 -15.66
CA ARG A 153 -7.37 15.52 -14.44
C ARG A 153 -8.11 16.18 -13.29
N MET A 154 -8.20 15.48 -12.17
CA MET A 154 -8.86 15.93 -10.94
C MET A 154 -7.89 15.79 -9.77
N GLY A 155 -8.00 16.68 -8.78
CA GLY A 155 -7.24 16.58 -7.55
C GLY A 155 -7.62 15.33 -6.75
N THR A 156 -6.65 14.71 -6.10
CA THR A 156 -6.88 13.53 -5.23
C THR A 156 -7.66 13.86 -3.96
N GLY A 157 -7.74 15.15 -3.60
CA GLY A 157 -8.48 15.62 -2.43
C GLY A 157 -7.78 15.38 -1.09
N LEU A 158 -6.58 14.83 -1.10
CA LEU A 158 -5.78 14.63 0.11
C LEU A 158 -5.32 15.96 0.70
N ARG A 159 -5.31 16.04 2.03
CA ARG A 159 -4.83 17.19 2.81
C ARG A 159 -3.79 16.71 3.80
N GLY A 160 -2.78 17.56 4.05
CA GLY A 160 -1.64 17.21 4.91
C GLY A 160 -2.04 16.81 6.33
N GLU A 161 -3.03 17.52 6.90
CA GLU A 161 -3.55 17.19 8.22
C GLU A 161 -4.28 15.85 8.32
N GLN A 162 -4.62 15.21 7.22
CA GLN A 162 -5.22 13.87 7.21
C GLN A 162 -4.18 12.75 7.29
N LEU A 163 -2.94 13.03 6.85
CA LEU A 163 -1.87 12.04 6.79
C LEU A 163 -1.33 11.70 8.18
N SER A 164 -0.92 12.70 8.93
CA SER A 164 -0.35 12.56 10.28
C SER A 164 -0.70 13.78 11.13
N ARG A 165 -0.62 13.63 12.46
CA ARG A 165 -0.70 14.73 13.44
C ARG A 165 0.55 15.60 13.44
N ASP A 166 1.70 15.08 12.95
CA ASP A 166 2.88 15.90 12.71
C ASP A 166 2.69 16.72 11.42
N PRO A 167 2.56 18.06 11.50
CA PRO A 167 2.33 18.90 10.33
C PRO A 167 3.47 18.83 9.31
N LYS A 168 4.69 18.50 9.74
CA LYS A 168 5.87 18.36 8.86
C LYS A 168 5.68 17.24 7.84
N VAL A 169 4.90 16.22 8.16
CA VAL A 169 4.58 15.11 7.23
C VAL A 169 3.78 15.63 6.04
N GLY A 170 2.72 16.40 6.32
CA GLY A 170 1.91 17.03 5.27
C GLY A 170 2.71 18.07 4.45
N GLU A 171 3.53 18.89 5.12
CA GLU A 171 4.41 19.87 4.46
C GLU A 171 5.39 19.18 3.51
N ALA A 172 6.08 18.12 3.97
CA ALA A 172 7.01 17.34 3.17
C ALA A 172 6.32 16.66 1.99
N TYR A 173 5.11 16.09 2.21
CA TYR A 173 4.32 15.45 1.16
C TYR A 173 4.01 16.41 0.01
N PHE A 174 3.50 17.62 0.30
CA PHE A 174 3.15 18.58 -0.74
C PHE A 174 4.35 19.33 -1.34
N ALA A 175 5.51 19.31 -0.68
CA ALA A 175 6.75 19.87 -1.20
C ALA A 175 7.53 18.89 -2.11
N ASP A 176 7.19 17.61 -2.08
CA ASP A 176 7.88 16.58 -2.83
C ASP A 176 7.46 16.61 -4.33
N PRO A 177 8.40 16.82 -5.27
CA PRO A 177 8.09 16.87 -6.69
C PRO A 177 7.67 15.51 -7.29
N LEU A 178 7.91 14.40 -6.57
CA LEU A 178 7.50 13.05 -6.97
C LEU A 178 6.10 12.67 -6.47
N VAL A 179 5.45 13.54 -5.71
CA VAL A 179 4.07 13.40 -5.26
C VAL A 179 3.12 14.04 -6.25
N TYR A 180 2.35 13.22 -6.95
CA TYR A 180 1.39 13.69 -7.96
C TYR A 180 -0.01 13.83 -7.35
N ILE A 181 -0.48 15.05 -7.14
CA ILE A 181 -1.75 15.35 -6.48
C ILE A 181 -2.96 15.39 -7.43
N LYS A 182 -2.78 15.00 -8.70
CA LYS A 182 -3.86 14.97 -9.71
C LYS A 182 -3.83 13.64 -10.46
N GLY A 183 -4.95 12.93 -10.41
CA GLY A 183 -5.20 11.72 -11.19
C GLY A 183 -6.25 11.94 -12.27
N THR A 184 -6.41 10.96 -13.15
CA THR A 184 -7.44 10.99 -14.20
C THR A 184 -8.79 10.54 -13.66
N ALA A 185 -9.88 10.97 -14.31
CA ALA A 185 -11.23 10.56 -13.96
C ALA A 185 -11.41 9.03 -14.10
N ARG A 186 -10.78 8.40 -15.11
CA ARG A 186 -10.83 6.94 -15.26
C ARG A 186 -10.13 6.21 -14.14
N PHE A 187 -8.96 6.71 -13.67
CA PHE A 187 -8.27 6.16 -12.51
C PHE A 187 -9.14 6.24 -11.25
N GLY A 188 -9.73 7.41 -10.97
CA GLY A 188 -10.62 7.59 -9.83
C GLY A 188 -11.84 6.66 -9.89
N ALA A 189 -12.42 6.45 -11.08
CA ALA A 189 -13.53 5.52 -11.27
C ALA A 189 -13.09 4.05 -11.06
N ALA A 190 -11.93 3.65 -11.56
CA ALA A 190 -11.37 2.32 -11.37
C ALA A 190 -11.09 2.04 -9.89
N LEU A 191 -10.44 2.99 -9.20
CA LEU A 191 -10.13 2.88 -7.77
C LEU A 191 -11.41 2.74 -6.91
N LEU A 192 -12.41 3.62 -7.11
CA LEU A 192 -13.67 3.56 -6.37
C LEU A 192 -14.51 2.32 -6.71
N GLY A 193 -14.37 1.79 -7.92
CA GLY A 193 -15.08 0.60 -8.38
C GLY A 193 -14.54 -0.68 -7.74
N VAL A 194 -13.22 -0.80 -7.62
CA VAL A 194 -12.58 -2.03 -7.12
C VAL A 194 -12.60 -2.17 -5.59
N MET A 195 -12.74 -1.06 -4.84
CA MET A 195 -12.80 -1.11 -3.37
C MET A 195 -13.86 -2.08 -2.82
N PRO A 196 -15.16 -1.99 -3.22
CA PRO A 196 -16.17 -2.93 -2.72
C PRO A 196 -15.91 -4.37 -3.18
N GLU A 197 -15.41 -4.58 -4.40
CA GLU A 197 -15.07 -5.92 -4.90
C GLU A 197 -13.98 -6.57 -4.03
N ALA A 198 -12.94 -5.82 -3.68
CA ALA A 198 -11.88 -6.27 -2.79
C ALA A 198 -12.43 -6.56 -1.38
N ALA A 199 -13.29 -5.68 -0.83
CA ALA A 199 -13.88 -5.85 0.50
C ALA A 199 -14.79 -7.10 0.59
N GLU A 200 -15.52 -7.43 -0.48
CA GLU A 200 -16.35 -8.64 -0.57
C GLU A 200 -15.49 -9.92 -0.70
N ALA A 201 -14.32 -9.82 -1.32
CA ALA A 201 -13.45 -10.96 -1.59
C ALA A 201 -12.52 -11.34 -0.42
N VAL A 202 -12.39 -10.52 0.65
CA VAL A 202 -11.42 -10.75 1.74
C VAL A 202 -11.53 -12.13 2.39
N GLY A 203 -12.72 -12.74 2.38
CA GLY A 203 -12.94 -14.10 2.87
C GLY A 203 -12.12 -15.18 2.15
N ALA A 204 -11.50 -14.87 1.00
CA ALA A 204 -10.60 -15.77 0.29
C ALA A 204 -9.14 -15.71 0.77
N ILE A 205 -8.75 -14.76 1.62
CA ILE A 205 -7.40 -14.68 2.20
C ILE A 205 -7.13 -15.93 3.04
N ARG A 206 -5.96 -16.53 2.87
CA ARG A 206 -5.54 -17.78 3.56
C ARG A 206 -4.22 -17.62 4.32
N VAL A 207 -3.45 -16.59 4.01
CA VAL A 207 -2.14 -16.30 4.60
C VAL A 207 -2.34 -15.49 5.88
N PRO A 208 -1.61 -15.78 6.97
CA PRO A 208 -1.68 -14.97 8.18
C PRO A 208 -1.45 -13.49 7.87
N THR A 209 -2.35 -12.65 8.35
CA THR A 209 -2.41 -11.24 7.96
C THR A 209 -2.58 -10.34 9.17
N LEU A 210 -1.70 -9.35 9.30
CA LEU A 210 -1.86 -8.25 10.25
C LEU A 210 -2.50 -7.05 9.54
N VAL A 211 -3.58 -6.55 10.10
CA VAL A 211 -4.20 -5.29 9.67
C VAL A 211 -3.99 -4.23 10.75
N ILE A 212 -3.37 -3.14 10.39
CA ILE A 212 -3.20 -1.97 11.26
C ILE A 212 -3.98 -0.78 10.70
N HIS A 213 -4.64 0.01 11.59
CA HIS A 213 -5.43 1.17 11.17
C HIS A 213 -5.40 2.28 12.21
N GLY A 214 -5.32 3.54 11.77
CA GLY A 214 -5.49 4.71 12.64
C GLY A 214 -6.95 4.93 12.97
N GLY A 215 -7.26 5.14 14.26
CA GLY A 215 -8.64 5.34 14.73
C GLY A 215 -9.27 6.65 14.26
N ASP A 216 -8.45 7.66 13.96
CA ASP A 216 -8.85 8.99 13.48
C ASP A 216 -8.54 9.18 11.99
N ASP A 217 -8.36 8.08 11.25
CA ASP A 217 -8.15 8.11 9.80
C ASP A 217 -9.39 8.64 9.07
N THR A 218 -9.23 9.77 8.40
CA THR A 218 -10.27 10.43 7.59
C THR A 218 -10.02 10.32 6.08
N VAL A 219 -8.94 9.66 5.67
CA VAL A 219 -8.65 9.31 4.26
C VAL A 219 -9.30 7.99 3.92
N VAL A 220 -8.96 6.96 4.69
CA VAL A 220 -9.61 5.64 4.67
C VAL A 220 -10.23 5.40 6.04
N PRO A 221 -11.55 5.51 6.18
CA PRO A 221 -12.19 5.36 7.49
C PRO A 221 -11.92 3.97 8.09
N PRO A 222 -11.75 3.84 9.42
CA PRO A 222 -11.40 2.57 10.06
C PRO A 222 -12.40 1.44 9.79
N TRP A 223 -13.66 1.76 9.50
CA TRP A 223 -14.68 0.77 9.12
C TRP A 223 -14.33 0.04 7.81
N ALA A 224 -13.52 0.67 6.92
CA ALA A 224 -13.14 0.05 5.65
C ALA A 224 -12.34 -1.25 5.83
N SER A 225 -11.60 -1.40 6.94
CA SER A 225 -10.86 -2.62 7.25
C SER A 225 -11.62 -3.60 8.17
N GLU A 226 -12.85 -3.29 8.61
CA GLU A 226 -13.65 -4.19 9.47
C GLU A 226 -13.94 -5.56 8.85
N PRO A 227 -14.23 -5.68 7.54
CA PRO A 227 -14.47 -6.99 6.93
C PRO A 227 -13.30 -7.97 7.11
N LEU A 228 -12.07 -7.47 7.17
CA LEU A 228 -10.87 -8.28 7.38
C LEU A 228 -10.85 -8.95 8.77
N ALA A 229 -11.43 -8.32 9.80
CA ALA A 229 -11.44 -8.86 11.15
C ALA A 229 -12.26 -10.16 11.31
N ALA A 230 -13.13 -10.46 10.35
CA ALA A 230 -13.92 -11.68 10.33
C ALA A 230 -13.22 -12.86 9.65
N VAL A 231 -12.05 -12.64 9.03
CA VAL A 231 -11.32 -13.66 8.28
C VAL A 231 -10.43 -14.47 9.22
N PRO A 232 -10.50 -15.81 9.24
CA PRO A 232 -9.62 -16.63 10.06
C PRO A 232 -8.14 -16.39 9.71
N GLY A 233 -7.29 -16.24 10.72
CA GLY A 233 -5.86 -15.95 10.54
C GLY A 233 -5.55 -14.46 10.28
N VAL A 234 -6.55 -13.59 10.35
CA VAL A 234 -6.36 -12.14 10.29
C VAL A 234 -6.47 -11.52 11.67
N GLU A 235 -5.44 -10.79 12.07
CA GLU A 235 -5.44 -9.96 13.26
C GLU A 235 -5.62 -8.49 12.87
N ARG A 236 -6.55 -7.78 13.53
CA ARG A 236 -6.79 -6.36 13.27
C ARG A 236 -6.53 -5.52 14.51
N ARG A 237 -5.63 -4.55 14.39
CA ARG A 237 -5.31 -3.57 15.43
C ARG A 237 -5.66 -2.16 14.97
N VAL A 238 -6.44 -1.44 15.79
CA VAL A 238 -6.75 -0.01 15.59
C VAL A 238 -6.07 0.79 16.70
N TRP A 239 -5.37 1.87 16.31
CA TRP A 239 -4.73 2.81 17.22
C TRP A 239 -5.61 4.06 17.39
N PRO A 240 -6.25 4.26 18.54
CA PRO A 240 -7.03 5.48 18.80
C PRO A 240 -6.16 6.73 18.64
N GLY A 241 -6.68 7.76 18.00
CA GLY A 241 -6.02 9.04 17.84
C GLY A 241 -5.01 9.13 16.69
N LEU A 242 -4.56 8.00 16.10
CA LEU A 242 -3.65 8.01 14.96
C LEU A 242 -4.44 8.22 13.65
N ARG A 243 -3.81 8.92 12.70
CA ARG A 243 -4.35 9.22 11.38
C ARG A 243 -3.90 8.20 10.33
N HIS A 244 -3.98 8.58 9.04
CA HIS A 244 -3.81 7.67 7.91
C HIS A 244 -2.42 7.03 7.83
N GLU A 245 -1.36 7.83 7.89
CA GLU A 245 0.03 7.38 7.80
C GLU A 245 0.58 7.08 9.21
N MET A 246 0.14 5.99 9.84
CA MET A 246 0.57 5.63 11.20
C MET A 246 2.10 5.50 11.32
N HIS A 247 2.78 5.08 10.24
CA HIS A 247 4.23 5.01 10.13
C HIS A 247 4.91 6.38 10.06
N ASN A 248 4.15 7.46 9.97
CA ASN A 248 4.59 8.86 10.00
C ASN A 248 4.03 9.64 11.20
N GLU A 249 3.29 8.98 12.10
CA GLU A 249 2.80 9.59 13.33
C GLU A 249 3.93 9.76 14.36
N PRO A 250 3.78 10.62 15.38
CA PRO A 250 4.74 10.71 16.47
C PRO A 250 5.02 9.37 17.17
N GLU A 251 4.03 8.48 17.24
CA GLU A 251 4.12 7.14 17.84
C GLU A 251 4.57 6.04 16.83
N ARG A 252 5.09 6.41 15.68
CA ARG A 252 5.51 5.47 14.63
C ARG A 252 6.40 4.33 15.13
N ASP A 253 7.30 4.61 16.06
CA ASP A 253 8.22 3.59 16.58
C ASP A 253 7.48 2.50 17.37
N GLU A 254 6.39 2.88 18.09
CA GLU A 254 5.48 1.92 18.74
C GLU A 254 4.73 1.08 17.71
N VAL A 255 4.19 1.70 16.66
CA VAL A 255 3.46 1.00 15.58
C VAL A 255 4.38 0.03 14.85
N LEU A 256 5.55 0.49 14.41
CA LEU A 256 6.52 -0.36 13.67
C LEU A 256 7.06 -1.48 14.57
N GLY A 257 7.33 -1.18 15.86
CA GLY A 257 7.74 -2.17 16.85
C GLY A 257 6.69 -3.26 17.05
N PHE A 258 5.41 -2.89 17.13
CA PHE A 258 4.31 -3.86 17.20
C PHE A 258 4.25 -4.76 15.96
N VAL A 259 4.38 -4.17 14.76
CA VAL A 259 4.41 -4.95 13.50
C VAL A 259 5.59 -5.92 13.50
N ALA A 260 6.78 -5.46 13.89
CA ALA A 260 7.98 -6.31 13.92
C ALA A 260 7.82 -7.50 14.89
N VAL A 261 7.26 -7.29 16.07
CA VAL A 261 6.99 -8.36 17.06
C VAL A 261 6.00 -9.37 16.48
N TRP A 262 4.89 -8.90 15.90
CA TRP A 262 3.90 -9.77 15.28
C TRP A 262 4.50 -10.62 14.16
N LEU A 263 5.31 -10.01 13.29
CA LEU A 263 6.01 -10.72 12.21
C LEU A 263 6.98 -11.77 12.77
N ASP A 264 7.80 -11.40 13.77
CA ASP A 264 8.78 -12.31 14.37
C ASP A 264 8.12 -13.52 15.05
N ASP A 265 6.95 -13.35 15.64
CA ASP A 265 6.22 -14.44 16.26
C ASP A 265 5.67 -15.41 15.21
N HIS A 266 5.09 -14.91 14.12
CA HIS A 266 4.54 -15.74 13.04
C HIS A 266 5.61 -16.40 12.15
N LEU A 267 6.78 -15.77 11.97
CA LEU A 267 7.91 -16.38 11.26
C LEU A 267 8.55 -17.56 12.02
N ARG A 268 8.34 -17.66 13.33
CA ARG A 268 8.83 -18.82 14.12
C ARG A 268 7.91 -20.03 14.05
N GLU A 269 6.66 -19.83 13.64
CA GLU A 269 5.64 -20.86 13.54
C GLU A 269 5.52 -21.46 12.13
N ALA A 270 6.12 -20.80 11.12
CA ALA A 270 6.15 -21.20 9.72
C ALA A 270 7.40 -22.06 9.41
#